data_9137a1eeaa39e1c4841c13dee1cd6110
#
_entry.id   9137a1eeaa39e1c4841c13dee1cd6110
#
_cell.length_a   1.000
_cell.length_b   1.000
_cell.length_c   1.000
_cell.angle_alpha   90.00
_cell.angle_beta   90.00
_cell.angle_gamma   90.00
#
_symmetry.space_group_name_H-M   'P 1'
#
loop_
_entity.id
_entity.type
_entity.pdbx_description
1 polymer ?
#
loop_
_entity_poly.entity_id
_entity_poly.type
_entity_poly.pdbx_seq_one_letter_code
_entity_poly.pdbx_strand_id
1 'polypeptide(L)'
;MKRISVKNIIKNIKKLPPKFIVLVLIIIILLSTIITIIIVQASKQKAVIYTGDNLNENKYPQYKELLDKLKEEHPNWTFTLFYTKLNWSSVIKNESHSNNRTTPLNLIPASKTYSGEWQCEEDNGKTYDNGSWVCASTKAIAYKMDPRNMLNSADIFQLKELNFNEDAATKEGIMDKTEDTFLEGESLAEAILDAGKKNDIDPYFIVSRLIQEQGKNGTKLSRGYEYNGQTVYNPFNIAASGNSQTSIINNAAEYAYSHKWFSLEKALI
;
A
#
# COMPACT_ATOMS: atom_id res chain seq x y z
N MET A 1 -4.14 -27.07 -37.66
CA MET A 1 -2.80 -26.51 -37.33
C MET A 1 -1.91 -27.60 -36.78
N LYS A 2 -0.80 -27.96 -37.48
CA LYS A 2 0.16 -28.97 -36.98
C LYS A 2 0.94 -28.40 -35.77
N ARG A 3 0.84 -29.05 -34.60
CA ARG A 3 1.66 -28.71 -33.43
C ARG A 3 3.13 -28.95 -33.75
N ILE A 4 3.91 -27.90 -33.85
CA ILE A 4 5.37 -27.97 -34.03
C ILE A 4 5.96 -28.46 -32.70
N SER A 5 6.61 -29.61 -32.70
CA SER A 5 7.24 -30.18 -31.50
C SER A 5 8.49 -29.37 -31.12
N VAL A 6 8.58 -28.96 -29.88
CA VAL A 6 9.75 -28.24 -29.31
C VAL A 6 11.08 -29.00 -29.58
N LYS A 7 11.06 -30.34 -29.61
CA LYS A 7 12.22 -31.17 -29.95
C LYS A 7 12.74 -30.91 -31.36
N ASN A 8 11.84 -30.63 -32.33
CA ASN A 8 12.24 -30.36 -33.73
C ASN A 8 12.84 -28.94 -33.87
N ILE A 9 12.37 -27.99 -33.05
CA ILE A 9 12.94 -26.63 -33.01
C ILE A 9 14.38 -26.68 -32.47
N ILE A 10 14.60 -27.37 -31.38
CA ILE A 10 15.94 -27.52 -30.75
C ILE A 10 16.91 -28.23 -31.69
N LYS A 11 16.47 -29.27 -32.41
CA LYS A 11 17.30 -30.02 -33.36
C LYS A 11 17.73 -29.16 -34.56
N ASN A 12 16.88 -28.24 -35.01
CA ASN A 12 17.18 -27.33 -36.12
C ASN A 12 18.12 -26.20 -35.66
N ILE A 13 17.98 -25.68 -34.43
CA ILE A 13 18.89 -24.65 -33.88
C ILE A 13 20.34 -25.18 -33.78
N LYS A 14 20.53 -26.44 -33.36
CA LYS A 14 21.87 -27.06 -33.27
C LYS A 14 22.61 -27.21 -34.62
N LYS A 15 21.93 -27.04 -35.76
CA LYS A 15 22.52 -27.09 -37.10
C LYS A 15 22.95 -25.73 -37.64
N LEU A 16 22.65 -24.64 -36.91
CA LEU A 16 23.02 -23.30 -37.35
C LEU A 16 24.50 -23.00 -37.06
N PRO A 17 25.19 -22.23 -37.90
CA PRO A 17 26.55 -21.79 -37.62
C PRO A 17 26.61 -21.04 -36.26
N PRO A 18 27.70 -21.21 -35.47
CA PRO A 18 27.80 -20.58 -34.16
C PRO A 18 27.57 -19.06 -34.17
N LYS A 19 28.05 -18.37 -35.18
CA LYS A 19 27.81 -16.92 -35.38
C LYS A 19 26.34 -16.57 -35.51
N PHE A 20 25.54 -17.44 -36.13
CA PHE A 20 24.11 -17.23 -36.31
C PHE A 20 23.33 -17.48 -35.01
N ILE A 21 23.77 -18.44 -34.19
CA ILE A 21 23.20 -18.69 -32.85
C ILE A 21 23.43 -17.47 -31.94
N VAL A 22 24.65 -16.93 -31.95
CA VAL A 22 24.98 -15.71 -31.19
C VAL A 22 24.12 -14.51 -31.63
N LEU A 23 23.96 -14.32 -32.95
CA LEU A 23 23.11 -13.26 -33.48
C LEU A 23 21.64 -13.40 -33.02
N VAL A 24 21.09 -14.63 -33.09
CA VAL A 24 19.73 -14.90 -32.65
C VAL A 24 19.57 -14.65 -31.13
N LEU A 25 20.53 -15.03 -30.31
CA LEU A 25 20.54 -14.74 -28.88
C LEU A 25 20.58 -13.25 -28.58
N ILE A 26 21.39 -12.49 -29.28
CA ILE A 26 21.44 -11.02 -29.17
C ILE A 26 20.08 -10.40 -29.53
N ILE A 27 19.44 -10.84 -30.60
CA ILE A 27 18.11 -10.38 -31.04
C ILE A 27 17.06 -10.71 -29.92
N ILE A 28 17.09 -11.91 -29.35
CA ILE A 28 16.15 -12.29 -28.27
C ILE A 28 16.37 -11.41 -27.05
N ILE A 29 17.60 -11.14 -26.65
CA ILE A 29 17.93 -10.25 -25.54
C ILE A 29 17.41 -8.83 -25.82
N LEU A 30 17.67 -8.29 -27.01
CA LEU A 30 17.18 -6.96 -27.40
C LEU A 30 15.66 -6.89 -27.41
N LEU A 31 14.99 -7.91 -27.95
CA LEU A 31 13.52 -7.97 -27.94
C LEU A 31 12.97 -8.06 -26.51
N SER A 32 13.59 -8.86 -25.64
CA SER A 32 13.15 -8.96 -24.23
C SER A 32 13.35 -7.65 -23.48
N THR A 33 14.45 -6.92 -23.70
CA THR A 33 14.68 -5.60 -23.10
C THR A 33 13.68 -4.56 -23.63
N ILE A 34 13.36 -4.55 -24.92
CA ILE A 34 12.35 -3.66 -25.51
C ILE A 34 10.97 -3.97 -24.93
N ILE A 35 10.60 -5.24 -24.83
CA ILE A 35 9.31 -5.66 -24.23
C ILE A 35 9.25 -5.23 -22.76
N THR A 36 10.33 -5.40 -21.99
CA THR A 36 10.40 -4.95 -20.61
C THR A 36 10.27 -3.43 -20.49
N ILE A 37 10.93 -2.67 -21.36
CA ILE A 37 10.80 -1.20 -21.41
C ILE A 37 9.36 -0.79 -21.76
N ILE A 38 8.74 -1.45 -22.74
CA ILE A 38 7.33 -1.19 -23.12
C ILE A 38 6.38 -1.51 -21.97
N ILE A 39 6.59 -2.63 -21.25
CA ILE A 39 5.78 -3.00 -20.08
C ILE A 39 5.98 -1.98 -18.95
N VAL A 40 7.22 -1.57 -18.66
CA VAL A 40 7.52 -0.55 -17.64
C VAL A 40 6.98 0.83 -18.05
N GLN A 41 7.01 1.20 -19.32
CA GLN A 41 6.40 2.44 -19.80
C GLN A 41 4.87 2.37 -19.84
N ALA A 42 4.29 1.22 -20.14
CA ALA A 42 2.84 1.01 -20.09
C ALA A 42 2.32 0.96 -18.65
N SER A 43 3.13 0.46 -17.69
CA SER A 43 2.80 0.51 -16.25
C SER A 43 3.00 1.89 -15.65
N LYS A 44 3.82 2.75 -16.23
CA LYS A 44 3.84 4.20 -16.00
C LYS A 44 2.71 4.88 -16.79
N GLN A 45 1.47 4.39 -16.66
CA GLN A 45 0.33 5.18 -17.11
C GLN A 45 0.40 6.49 -16.34
N LYS A 46 0.68 7.58 -17.05
CA LYS A 46 0.55 8.92 -16.47
C LYS A 46 -0.88 9.02 -15.95
N ALA A 47 -1.00 8.99 -14.64
CA ALA A 47 -2.22 9.42 -13.99
C ALA A 47 -2.54 10.80 -14.56
N VAL A 48 -3.73 10.98 -15.10
CA VAL A 48 -4.19 12.31 -15.47
C VAL A 48 -4.56 12.96 -14.15
N ILE A 49 -3.60 13.69 -13.58
CA ILE A 49 -3.78 14.43 -12.35
C ILE A 49 -4.56 15.69 -12.74
N TYR A 50 -5.79 15.79 -12.27
CA TYR A 50 -6.58 17.02 -12.35
C TYR A 50 -6.41 17.76 -11.03
N THR A 51 -5.76 18.91 -11.05
CA THR A 51 -5.78 19.84 -9.92
C THR A 51 -7.19 20.39 -9.73
N GLY A 52 -7.56 20.74 -8.49
CA GLY A 52 -8.91 21.19 -8.15
C GLY A 52 -9.44 22.36 -8.99
N ASP A 53 -8.56 23.17 -9.58
CA ASP A 53 -8.90 24.30 -10.43
C ASP A 53 -9.38 23.89 -11.83
N ASN A 54 -9.14 22.64 -12.24
CA ASN A 54 -9.49 22.08 -13.56
C ASN A 54 -10.52 20.96 -13.49
N LEU A 55 -11.32 20.88 -12.41
CA LEU A 55 -12.46 19.97 -12.36
C LEU A 55 -13.36 20.27 -13.56
N ASN A 56 -13.48 19.29 -14.46
CA ASN A 56 -14.48 19.38 -15.53
C ASN A 56 -15.86 19.22 -14.89
N GLU A 57 -16.48 20.34 -14.51
CA GLU A 57 -17.76 20.41 -13.81
C GLU A 57 -18.87 19.65 -14.57
N ASN A 58 -18.80 19.67 -15.90
CA ASN A 58 -19.73 18.92 -16.75
C ASN A 58 -19.57 17.40 -16.63
N LYS A 59 -18.39 16.94 -16.25
CA LYS A 59 -18.09 15.51 -16.11
C LYS A 59 -18.28 14.99 -14.69
N TYR A 60 -18.02 15.83 -13.68
CA TYR A 60 -18.03 15.43 -12.26
C TYR A 60 -18.65 16.49 -11.35
N PRO A 61 -19.84 17.04 -11.63
CA PRO A 61 -20.43 18.13 -10.86
C PRO A 61 -20.64 17.78 -9.38
N GLN A 62 -20.88 16.49 -9.08
CA GLN A 62 -21.11 15.99 -7.74
C GLN A 62 -19.87 16.04 -6.81
N TYR A 63 -18.67 16.20 -7.37
CA TYR A 63 -17.46 16.40 -6.58
C TYR A 63 -17.19 17.87 -6.29
N LYS A 64 -17.58 18.75 -7.21
CA LYS A 64 -17.26 20.18 -7.14
C LYS A 64 -17.76 20.82 -5.86
N GLU A 65 -19.03 20.65 -5.52
CA GLU A 65 -19.64 21.25 -4.33
C GLU A 65 -18.92 20.82 -3.03
N LEU A 66 -18.60 19.53 -2.92
CA LEU A 66 -17.91 18.98 -1.76
C LEU A 66 -16.47 19.46 -1.65
N LEU A 67 -15.77 19.54 -2.78
CA LEU A 67 -14.40 20.05 -2.84
C LEU A 67 -14.31 21.55 -2.59
N ASP A 68 -15.26 22.34 -3.11
CA ASP A 68 -15.33 23.79 -2.87
C ASP A 68 -15.50 24.06 -1.37
N LYS A 69 -16.35 23.30 -0.68
CA LYS A 69 -16.52 23.40 0.76
C LYS A 69 -15.23 23.07 1.51
N LEU A 70 -14.54 21.98 1.14
CA LEU A 70 -13.26 21.61 1.76
C LEU A 70 -12.17 22.66 1.52
N LYS A 71 -12.12 23.28 0.34
CA LYS A 71 -11.19 24.37 0.04
C LYS A 71 -11.46 25.63 0.86
N GLU A 72 -12.74 25.93 1.11
CA GLU A 72 -13.13 27.04 1.98
C GLU A 72 -12.71 26.79 3.44
N GLU A 73 -12.93 25.57 3.93
CA GLU A 73 -12.54 25.16 5.29
C GLU A 73 -11.01 25.03 5.45
N HIS A 74 -10.31 24.61 4.39
CA HIS A 74 -8.88 24.29 4.37
C HIS A 74 -8.17 24.90 3.15
N PRO A 75 -7.96 26.22 3.10
CA PRO A 75 -7.46 26.92 1.91
C PRO A 75 -6.04 26.50 1.48
N ASN A 76 -5.27 25.89 2.39
CA ASN A 76 -3.92 25.41 2.10
C ASN A 76 -3.88 23.96 1.58
N TRP A 77 -5.04 23.29 1.49
CA TRP A 77 -5.08 21.94 0.97
C TRP A 77 -5.15 21.92 -0.55
N THR A 78 -4.45 20.97 -1.16
CA THR A 78 -4.52 20.71 -2.60
C THR A 78 -5.31 19.44 -2.84
N PHE A 79 -6.22 19.47 -3.79
CA PHE A 79 -7.05 18.33 -4.17
C PHE A 79 -6.72 17.90 -5.60
N THR A 80 -6.47 16.61 -5.77
CA THR A 80 -6.19 15.98 -7.05
C THR A 80 -7.30 14.98 -7.37
N LEU A 81 -7.97 15.14 -8.51
CA LEU A 81 -8.95 14.17 -8.98
C LEU A 81 -8.26 13.13 -9.88
N PHE A 82 -8.15 11.91 -9.40
CA PHE A 82 -7.51 10.81 -10.10
C PHE A 82 -8.52 9.95 -10.85
N TYR A 83 -8.40 9.82 -12.15
CA TYR A 83 -9.23 8.95 -12.97
C TYR A 83 -8.59 7.57 -13.14
N THR A 84 -9.07 6.59 -12.40
CA THR A 84 -8.52 5.22 -12.37
C THR A 84 -8.69 4.44 -13.69
N LYS A 85 -9.61 4.83 -14.57
CA LYS A 85 -10.06 4.08 -15.76
C LYS A 85 -10.71 2.73 -15.44
N LEU A 86 -10.94 2.41 -14.18
CA LEU A 86 -11.59 1.18 -13.78
C LEU A 86 -13.11 1.28 -13.95
N ASN A 87 -13.74 0.16 -14.29
CA ASN A 87 -15.18 0.06 -14.34
C ASN A 87 -15.73 -0.15 -12.92
N TRP A 88 -16.59 0.76 -12.45
CA TRP A 88 -17.13 0.76 -11.08
C TRP A 88 -17.80 -0.57 -10.70
N SER A 89 -18.68 -1.10 -11.56
CA SER A 89 -19.38 -2.35 -11.27
C SER A 89 -18.43 -3.55 -11.16
N SER A 90 -17.36 -3.56 -11.95
CA SER A 90 -16.33 -4.60 -11.88
C SER A 90 -15.50 -4.49 -10.60
N VAL A 91 -15.17 -3.27 -10.16
CA VAL A 91 -14.47 -3.04 -8.88
C VAL A 91 -15.33 -3.54 -7.73
N ILE A 92 -16.57 -3.08 -7.63
CA ILE A 92 -17.49 -3.50 -6.56
C ILE A 92 -17.68 -5.02 -6.54
N LYS A 93 -17.84 -5.64 -7.72
CA LYS A 93 -17.97 -7.10 -7.82
C LYS A 93 -16.73 -7.83 -7.30
N ASN A 94 -15.54 -7.32 -7.61
CA ASN A 94 -14.28 -7.95 -7.20
C ASN A 94 -14.01 -7.80 -5.70
N GLU A 95 -14.47 -6.70 -5.09
CA GLU A 95 -14.36 -6.45 -3.66
C GLU A 95 -15.46 -7.13 -2.83
N SER A 96 -16.56 -7.52 -3.47
CA SER A 96 -17.68 -8.17 -2.78
C SER A 96 -17.36 -9.63 -2.43
N HIS A 97 -17.98 -10.09 -1.33
CA HIS A 97 -17.95 -11.50 -0.97
C HIS A 97 -18.46 -12.38 -2.12
N SER A 98 -17.80 -13.51 -2.36
CA SER A 98 -18.23 -14.49 -3.34
C SER A 98 -18.45 -15.84 -2.66
N ASN A 99 -19.48 -16.57 -3.11
CA ASN A 99 -19.85 -17.89 -2.59
C ASN A 99 -18.74 -18.95 -2.67
N ASN A 100 -17.64 -18.65 -3.40
CA ASN A 100 -16.49 -19.55 -3.53
C ASN A 100 -15.41 -19.29 -2.48
N ARG A 101 -15.61 -18.35 -1.55
CA ARG A 101 -14.65 -18.01 -0.49
C ARG A 101 -15.18 -18.46 0.86
N THR A 102 -14.28 -19.01 1.67
CA THR A 102 -14.56 -19.39 3.06
C THR A 102 -14.55 -18.21 4.03
N THR A 103 -13.95 -17.08 3.60
CA THR A 103 -13.87 -15.85 4.35
C THR A 103 -14.17 -14.66 3.45
N PRO A 104 -14.88 -13.63 3.93
CA PRO A 104 -15.13 -12.43 3.16
C PRO A 104 -13.86 -11.65 2.88
N LEU A 105 -13.84 -10.90 1.77
CA LEU A 105 -12.73 -10.00 1.44
C LEU A 105 -12.72 -8.77 2.33
N ASN A 106 -13.90 -8.25 2.64
CA ASN A 106 -14.08 -7.00 3.37
C ASN A 106 -14.97 -7.21 4.59
N LEU A 107 -14.56 -6.63 5.70
CA LEU A 107 -15.24 -6.64 6.98
C LEU A 107 -15.63 -5.22 7.40
N ILE A 108 -16.73 -5.11 8.12
CA ILE A 108 -17.17 -3.90 8.79
C ILE A 108 -17.35 -4.17 10.29
N PRO A 109 -17.29 -3.15 11.17
CA PRO A 109 -17.51 -3.34 12.60
C PRO A 109 -18.87 -3.96 12.89
N ALA A 110 -18.89 -4.95 13.77
CA ALA A 110 -20.11 -5.56 14.29
C ALA A 110 -20.81 -4.59 15.24
N SER A 111 -21.59 -3.66 14.71
CA SER A 111 -22.30 -2.64 15.48
C SER A 111 -23.75 -2.50 15.01
N LYS A 112 -24.61 -1.88 15.85
CA LYS A 112 -25.99 -1.56 15.45
C LYS A 112 -26.06 -0.63 14.25
N THR A 113 -25.08 0.25 14.06
CA THR A 113 -24.99 1.18 12.94
C THR A 113 -24.81 0.45 11.61
N TYR A 114 -24.11 -0.68 11.62
CA TYR A 114 -23.82 -1.48 10.43
C TYR A 114 -24.59 -2.81 10.45
N SER A 115 -25.88 -2.79 10.84
CA SER A 115 -26.77 -3.96 10.81
C SER A 115 -27.60 -4.01 9.52
N GLY A 116 -28.26 -5.13 9.28
CA GLY A 116 -29.17 -5.34 8.14
C GLY A 116 -28.45 -5.21 6.81
N GLU A 117 -28.88 -4.31 5.94
CA GLU A 117 -28.38 -4.13 4.57
C GLU A 117 -26.87 -3.85 4.43
N TRP A 118 -26.19 -3.51 5.53
CA TRP A 118 -24.75 -3.30 5.56
C TRP A 118 -23.95 -4.60 5.66
N GLN A 119 -24.60 -5.69 6.08
CA GLN A 119 -23.97 -7.01 6.23
C GLN A 119 -24.30 -7.91 5.04
N CYS A 120 -23.36 -8.76 4.64
CA CYS A 120 -23.64 -9.71 3.57
C CYS A 120 -24.56 -10.83 4.08
N GLU A 121 -25.52 -11.23 3.23
CA GLU A 121 -26.49 -12.30 3.55
C GLU A 121 -25.82 -13.68 3.54
N GLU A 122 -24.80 -13.85 2.73
CA GLU A 122 -24.11 -15.12 2.49
C GLU A 122 -23.42 -15.69 3.73
N ASP A 123 -23.05 -14.82 4.67
CA ASP A 123 -22.36 -15.21 5.91
C ASP A 123 -23.33 -15.55 7.07
N ASN A 124 -24.64 -15.38 6.88
CA ASN A 124 -25.65 -15.67 7.90
C ASN A 124 -25.35 -15.03 9.27
N GLY A 125 -24.81 -13.80 9.29
CA GLY A 125 -24.47 -13.10 10.51
C GLY A 125 -23.24 -13.63 11.25
N LYS A 126 -22.38 -14.41 10.59
CA LYS A 126 -21.12 -14.88 11.15
C LYS A 126 -20.25 -13.68 11.54
N THR A 127 -19.63 -13.78 12.71
CA THR A 127 -18.70 -12.77 13.22
C THR A 127 -17.26 -13.24 13.09
N TYR A 128 -16.34 -12.29 13.04
CA TYR A 128 -14.88 -12.46 12.96
C TYR A 128 -14.21 -11.72 14.14
N ASP A 129 -12.96 -12.05 14.43
CA ASP A 129 -12.14 -11.44 15.48
C ASP A 129 -12.90 -11.30 16.81
N ASN A 130 -13.30 -12.45 17.36
CA ASN A 130 -14.04 -12.53 18.63
C ASN A 130 -15.34 -11.69 18.67
N GLY A 131 -16.01 -11.55 17.53
CA GLY A 131 -17.28 -10.83 17.45
C GLY A 131 -17.16 -9.36 17.09
N SER A 132 -15.97 -8.86 16.82
CA SER A 132 -15.73 -7.45 16.51
C SER A 132 -16.12 -7.05 15.10
N TRP A 133 -16.15 -8.01 14.16
CA TRP A 133 -16.33 -7.75 12.73
C TRP A 133 -17.38 -8.67 12.11
N VAL A 134 -18.02 -8.17 11.06
CA VAL A 134 -18.98 -8.92 10.21
C VAL A 134 -18.65 -8.67 8.73
N CYS A 135 -19.12 -9.56 7.87
CA CYS A 135 -18.97 -9.42 6.43
C CYS A 135 -19.67 -8.16 5.90
N ALA A 136 -18.98 -7.38 5.09
CA ALA A 136 -19.50 -6.20 4.43
C ALA A 136 -20.35 -6.59 3.20
N SER A 137 -21.59 -6.09 3.13
CA SER A 137 -22.44 -6.25 1.94
C SER A 137 -21.89 -5.47 0.75
N THR A 138 -22.35 -5.80 -0.46
CA THR A 138 -22.05 -5.03 -1.68
C THR A 138 -22.42 -3.55 -1.52
N LYS A 139 -23.51 -3.25 -0.79
CA LYS A 139 -23.90 -1.87 -0.46
C LYS A 139 -22.90 -1.17 0.44
N ALA A 140 -22.42 -1.84 1.49
CA ALA A 140 -21.42 -1.30 2.39
C ALA A 140 -20.11 -1.01 1.65
N ILE A 141 -19.67 -1.94 0.81
CA ILE A 141 -18.48 -1.79 -0.02
C ILE A 141 -18.64 -0.60 -0.98
N ALA A 142 -19.74 -0.52 -1.73
CA ALA A 142 -19.99 0.58 -2.64
C ALA A 142 -19.99 1.94 -1.92
N TYR A 143 -20.60 2.02 -0.74
CA TYR A 143 -20.62 3.23 0.06
C TYR A 143 -19.22 3.65 0.53
N LYS A 144 -18.45 2.69 1.04
CA LYS A 144 -17.09 2.95 1.57
C LYS A 144 -16.06 3.21 0.48
N MET A 145 -16.28 2.73 -0.72
CA MET A 145 -15.39 2.98 -1.87
C MET A 145 -15.78 4.23 -2.67
N ASP A 146 -16.94 4.82 -2.45
CA ASP A 146 -17.33 6.07 -3.09
C ASP A 146 -16.66 7.26 -2.41
N PRO A 147 -15.69 7.94 -3.08
CA PRO A 147 -14.94 9.03 -2.47
C PRO A 147 -15.81 10.18 -1.97
N ARG A 148 -17.00 10.37 -2.57
CA ARG A 148 -17.92 11.45 -2.18
C ARG A 148 -18.37 11.34 -0.72
N ASN A 149 -18.46 10.13 -0.19
CA ASN A 149 -18.81 9.89 1.20
C ASN A 149 -17.69 10.23 2.19
N MET A 150 -16.49 10.53 1.69
CA MET A 150 -15.29 10.85 2.47
C MET A 150 -14.82 12.30 2.27
N LEU A 151 -15.50 13.09 1.42
CA LEU A 151 -15.14 14.48 1.17
C LEU A 151 -15.69 15.40 2.29
N ASN A 152 -15.15 15.22 3.48
CA ASN A 152 -15.38 16.06 4.66
C ASN A 152 -14.08 16.15 5.46
N SER A 153 -13.98 17.11 6.37
CA SER A 153 -12.75 17.44 7.11
C SER A 153 -12.17 16.30 7.97
N ALA A 154 -12.96 15.28 8.30
CA ALA A 154 -12.50 14.11 9.07
C ALA A 154 -12.11 12.92 8.19
N ASP A 155 -12.99 12.54 7.25
CA ASP A 155 -12.81 11.31 6.48
C ASP A 155 -11.89 11.48 5.28
N ILE A 156 -11.66 12.71 4.81
CA ILE A 156 -10.81 13.02 3.65
C ILE A 156 -9.39 12.43 3.76
N PHE A 157 -8.88 12.27 4.97
CA PHE A 157 -7.56 11.68 5.21
C PHE A 157 -7.44 10.23 4.75
N GLN A 158 -8.55 9.51 4.54
CA GLN A 158 -8.56 8.19 3.92
C GLN A 158 -8.17 8.25 2.43
N LEU A 159 -8.29 9.42 1.81
CA LEU A 159 -7.94 9.69 0.42
C LEU A 159 -6.64 10.50 0.29
N LYS A 160 -5.89 10.66 1.39
CA LYS A 160 -4.64 11.42 1.38
C LYS A 160 -3.65 10.77 0.40
N GLU A 161 -3.04 11.61 -0.44
CA GLU A 161 -1.92 11.21 -1.26
C GLU A 161 -0.72 10.87 -0.37
N LEU A 162 -0.14 9.69 -0.57
CA LEU A 162 0.93 9.16 0.27
C LEU A 162 2.32 9.30 -0.36
N ASN A 163 2.44 9.97 -1.50
CA ASN A 163 3.72 10.29 -2.11
C ASN A 163 4.47 11.32 -1.30
N PHE A 164 5.79 11.29 -1.41
CA PHE A 164 6.66 12.30 -0.80
C PHE A 164 6.37 13.68 -1.41
N ASN A 165 6.16 14.67 -0.54
CA ASN A 165 5.96 16.06 -0.95
C ASN A 165 7.03 16.92 -0.26
N GLU A 166 7.96 17.45 -1.04
CA GLU A 166 9.11 18.24 -0.56
C GLU A 166 8.68 19.54 0.14
N ASP A 167 7.56 20.12 -0.28
CA ASP A 167 7.05 21.37 0.32
C ASP A 167 6.33 21.15 1.66
N ALA A 168 5.85 19.92 1.91
CA ALA A 168 5.11 19.56 3.13
C ALA A 168 5.94 18.76 4.13
N ALA A 169 6.90 17.98 3.66
CA ALA A 169 7.71 17.08 4.49
C ALA A 169 8.92 17.82 5.04
N THR A 170 8.89 18.20 6.32
CA THR A 170 10.00 18.87 7.00
C THR A 170 10.51 18.06 8.19
N LYS A 171 11.79 18.16 8.50
CA LYS A 171 12.40 17.54 9.68
C LYS A 171 11.73 18.04 10.96
N GLU A 172 11.51 19.33 11.07
CA GLU A 172 10.89 19.99 12.22
C GLU A 172 9.44 19.45 12.41
N GLY A 173 8.66 19.33 11.34
CA GLY A 173 7.31 18.77 11.41
C GLY A 173 7.31 17.29 11.81
N ILE A 174 8.32 16.51 11.42
CA ILE A 174 8.47 15.11 11.88
C ILE A 174 8.81 15.11 13.36
N MET A 175 9.74 15.95 13.83
CA MET A 175 10.11 16.08 15.24
C MET A 175 8.88 16.42 16.10
N ASP A 176 8.07 17.39 15.68
CA ASP A 176 6.81 17.75 16.38
C ASP A 176 5.83 16.56 16.48
N LYS A 177 5.74 15.74 15.43
CA LYS A 177 4.85 14.56 15.42
C LYS A 177 5.38 13.38 16.22
N THR A 178 6.68 13.33 16.45
CA THR A 178 7.34 12.25 17.19
C THR A 178 7.66 12.60 18.63
N GLU A 179 7.38 13.83 19.07
CA GLU A 179 7.55 14.28 20.46
C GLU A 179 6.86 13.33 21.43
N ASP A 180 7.53 13.03 22.54
CA ASP A 180 7.07 12.06 23.55
C ASP A 180 6.78 10.64 23.00
N THR A 181 7.34 10.24 21.90
CA THR A 181 7.22 8.88 21.37
C THR A 181 8.56 8.15 21.33
N PHE A 182 8.55 6.85 21.02
CA PHE A 182 9.79 6.09 20.82
C PHE A 182 10.58 6.52 19.57
N LEU A 183 10.00 7.38 18.74
CA LEU A 183 10.59 7.94 17.51
C LEU A 183 11.19 9.34 17.76
N GLU A 184 11.14 9.84 18.98
CA GLU A 184 11.68 11.17 19.32
C GLU A 184 13.17 11.24 19.09
N GLY A 185 13.62 12.33 18.45
CA GLY A 185 15.02 12.64 18.22
C GLY A 185 15.33 13.07 16.79
N GLU A 186 16.31 13.96 16.68
CA GLU A 186 16.70 14.57 15.41
C GLU A 186 17.21 13.54 14.39
N SER A 187 18.03 12.57 14.82
CA SER A 187 18.57 11.50 13.98
C SER A 187 17.44 10.61 13.40
N LEU A 188 16.42 10.31 14.21
CA LEU A 188 15.26 9.52 13.75
C LEU A 188 14.39 10.33 12.79
N ALA A 189 14.19 11.62 13.04
CA ALA A 189 13.44 12.50 12.14
C ALA A 189 14.14 12.61 10.77
N GLU A 190 15.46 12.72 10.73
CA GLU A 190 16.24 12.67 9.49
C GLU A 190 16.10 11.32 8.77
N ALA A 191 16.23 10.21 9.49
CA ALA A 191 16.09 8.87 8.91
C ALA A 191 14.67 8.64 8.33
N ILE A 192 13.64 9.12 9.00
CA ILE A 192 12.24 9.04 8.52
C ILE A 192 12.05 9.91 7.27
N LEU A 193 12.60 11.13 7.26
CA LEU A 193 12.55 12.02 6.10
C LEU A 193 13.27 11.40 4.90
N ASP A 194 14.46 10.85 5.09
CA ASP A 194 15.25 10.19 4.06
C ASP A 194 14.55 8.93 3.53
N ALA A 195 13.97 8.12 4.42
CA ALA A 195 13.17 6.96 4.03
C ALA A 195 11.97 7.37 3.16
N GLY A 196 11.26 8.42 3.55
CA GLY A 196 10.16 8.97 2.78
C GLY A 196 10.60 9.43 1.39
N LYS A 197 11.67 10.23 1.31
CA LYS A 197 12.22 10.74 0.05
C LYS A 197 12.73 9.63 -0.86
N LYS A 198 13.45 8.66 -0.31
CA LYS A 198 14.02 7.53 -1.07
C LYS A 198 12.95 6.62 -1.68
N ASN A 199 11.85 6.40 -0.97
CA ASN A 199 10.80 5.46 -1.35
C ASN A 199 9.56 6.15 -1.91
N ASP A 200 9.57 7.47 -2.10
CA ASP A 200 8.43 8.27 -2.54
C ASP A 200 7.19 8.07 -1.65
N ILE A 201 7.39 8.12 -0.32
CA ILE A 201 6.35 7.94 0.69
C ILE A 201 6.30 9.14 1.62
N ASP A 202 5.10 9.62 1.96
CA ASP A 202 4.89 10.66 2.96
C ASP A 202 5.51 10.25 4.32
N PRO A 203 6.50 10.98 4.84
CA PRO A 203 7.13 10.64 6.12
C PRO A 203 6.18 10.72 7.31
N TYR A 204 5.15 11.55 7.28
CA TYR A 204 4.11 11.57 8.32
C TYR A 204 3.26 10.30 8.31
N PHE A 205 3.06 9.69 7.15
CA PHE A 205 2.43 8.37 7.05
C PHE A 205 3.33 7.29 7.68
N ILE A 206 4.66 7.33 7.45
CA ILE A 206 5.62 6.42 8.09
C ILE A 206 5.51 6.54 9.62
N VAL A 207 5.54 7.76 10.18
CA VAL A 207 5.38 8.02 11.62
C VAL A 207 4.07 7.41 12.13
N SER A 208 2.96 7.70 11.43
CA SER A 208 1.63 7.22 11.84
C SER A 208 1.56 5.70 11.88
N ARG A 209 2.11 5.03 10.87
CA ARG A 209 2.18 3.55 10.81
C ARG A 209 3.04 2.97 11.93
N LEU A 210 4.21 3.56 12.19
CA LEU A 210 5.09 3.11 13.26
C LEU A 210 4.43 3.22 14.64
N ILE A 211 3.76 4.34 14.92
CA ILE A 211 3.04 4.54 16.18
C ILE A 211 1.84 3.59 16.27
N GLN A 212 1.13 3.33 15.17
CA GLN A 212 0.01 2.38 15.12
C GLN A 212 0.48 0.95 15.43
N GLU A 213 1.60 0.51 14.83
CA GLU A 213 2.13 -0.85 15.00
C GLU A 213 2.78 -1.09 16.37
N GLN A 214 3.48 -0.07 16.88
CA GLN A 214 4.35 -0.22 18.06
C GLN A 214 3.79 0.45 19.33
N GLY A 215 2.74 1.25 19.18
CA GLY A 215 2.25 2.13 20.25
C GLY A 215 3.20 3.32 20.49
N LYS A 216 2.72 4.32 21.22
CA LYS A 216 3.48 5.55 21.54
C LYS A 216 4.85 5.26 22.17
N ASN A 217 4.92 4.26 23.03
CA ASN A 217 6.13 3.91 23.79
C ASN A 217 7.03 2.90 23.07
N GLY A 218 6.63 2.40 21.89
CA GLY A 218 7.33 1.32 21.21
C GLY A 218 7.22 -0.03 21.92
N THR A 219 7.66 -1.07 21.21
CA THR A 219 7.76 -2.46 21.73
C THR A 219 9.22 -2.89 21.83
N LYS A 220 9.47 -4.13 22.24
CA LYS A 220 10.83 -4.70 22.29
C LYS A 220 11.54 -4.64 20.94
N LEU A 221 10.81 -4.91 19.84
CA LEU A 221 11.39 -4.91 18.50
C LEU A 221 11.68 -3.52 17.94
N SER A 222 10.95 -2.50 18.38
CA SER A 222 11.21 -1.12 17.98
C SER A 222 12.21 -0.38 18.89
N ARG A 223 12.42 -0.87 20.12
CA ARG A 223 13.35 -0.28 21.09
C ARG A 223 14.69 -0.99 21.18
N GLY A 224 14.86 -2.06 20.44
CA GLY A 224 16.05 -2.90 20.41
C GLY A 224 15.86 -4.22 21.17
N TYR A 225 16.07 -5.30 20.47
CA TYR A 225 15.97 -6.67 20.99
C TYR A 225 17.30 -7.41 20.80
N GLU A 226 17.83 -8.02 21.86
CA GLU A 226 19.07 -8.80 21.78
C GLU A 226 18.81 -10.13 21.10
N TYR A 227 19.47 -10.33 19.95
CA TYR A 227 19.40 -11.55 19.16
C TYR A 227 20.78 -11.94 18.66
N ASN A 228 21.25 -13.16 18.98
CA ASN A 228 22.58 -13.67 18.60
C ASN A 228 23.73 -12.72 18.97
N GLY A 229 23.67 -12.07 20.13
CA GLY A 229 24.72 -11.17 20.62
C GLY A 229 24.74 -9.80 19.93
N GLN A 230 23.66 -9.44 19.22
CA GLN A 230 23.50 -8.18 18.54
C GLN A 230 22.13 -7.58 18.85
N THR A 231 22.07 -6.27 19.12
CA THR A 231 20.80 -5.55 19.23
C THR A 231 20.23 -5.34 17.82
N VAL A 232 18.99 -5.77 17.61
CA VAL A 232 18.26 -5.67 16.33
C VAL A 232 16.97 -4.88 16.49
N TYR A 233 16.49 -4.26 15.39
CA TYR A 233 15.28 -3.44 15.36
C TYR A 233 14.36 -3.89 14.22
N ASN A 234 13.08 -4.04 14.50
CA ASN A 234 12.06 -4.38 13.49
C ASN A 234 10.75 -3.63 13.79
N PRO A 235 10.72 -2.31 13.52
CA PRO A 235 9.59 -1.48 13.89
C PRO A 235 8.32 -1.74 13.06
N PHE A 236 8.44 -2.41 11.91
CA PHE A 236 7.31 -2.77 11.05
C PHE A 236 6.81 -4.20 11.25
N ASN A 237 7.34 -4.93 12.24
CA ASN A 237 6.97 -6.32 12.53
C ASN A 237 7.12 -7.27 11.32
N ILE A 238 8.08 -7.02 10.42
CA ILE A 238 8.27 -7.84 9.23
C ILE A 238 8.70 -9.26 9.65
N ALA A 239 8.07 -10.28 9.05
CA ALA A 239 8.22 -11.68 9.41
C ALA A 239 7.81 -12.04 10.86
N ALA A 240 7.11 -11.17 11.57
CA ALA A 240 6.59 -11.42 12.91
C ALA A 240 5.41 -12.40 12.85
N SER A 241 5.68 -13.67 12.66
CA SER A 241 4.69 -14.75 12.56
C SER A 241 5.09 -15.95 13.43
N GLY A 242 4.11 -16.71 13.89
CA GLY A 242 4.37 -17.91 14.70
C GLY A 242 3.19 -18.30 15.57
N ASN A 243 3.29 -19.45 16.25
CA ASN A 243 2.22 -20.02 17.08
C ASN A 243 2.32 -19.59 18.55
N SER A 244 3.33 -18.80 18.91
CA SER A 244 3.53 -18.25 20.26
C SER A 244 4.17 -16.88 20.17
N GLN A 245 4.00 -16.06 21.21
CA GLN A 245 4.62 -14.74 21.27
C GLN A 245 6.15 -14.81 21.14
N THR A 246 6.78 -15.84 21.73
CA THR A 246 8.22 -16.05 21.62
C THR A 246 8.65 -16.36 20.19
N SER A 247 7.94 -17.23 19.48
CA SER A 247 8.26 -17.52 18.06
C SER A 247 8.04 -16.33 17.16
N ILE A 248 7.01 -15.54 17.40
CA ILE A 248 6.72 -14.29 16.65
C ILE A 248 7.88 -13.30 16.79
N ILE A 249 8.33 -13.06 18.03
CA ILE A 249 9.44 -12.13 18.30
C ILE A 249 10.75 -12.67 17.70
N ASN A 250 11.04 -13.95 17.88
CA ASN A 250 12.28 -14.54 17.37
C ASN A 250 12.34 -14.50 15.83
N ASN A 251 11.26 -14.84 15.14
CA ASN A 251 11.22 -14.79 13.67
C ASN A 251 11.42 -13.36 13.15
N ALA A 252 10.80 -12.37 13.79
CA ALA A 252 11.00 -10.97 13.46
C ALA A 252 12.43 -10.48 13.76
N ALA A 253 13.04 -10.96 14.86
CA ALA A 253 14.42 -10.63 15.23
C ALA A 253 15.43 -11.28 14.28
N GLU A 254 15.22 -12.55 13.89
CA GLU A 254 16.03 -13.26 12.90
C GLU A 254 16.01 -12.52 11.55
N TYR A 255 14.83 -12.09 11.12
CA TYR A 255 14.69 -11.29 9.90
C TYR A 255 15.50 -10.00 9.99
N ALA A 256 15.36 -9.24 11.07
CA ALA A 256 16.10 -8.00 11.31
C ALA A 256 17.63 -8.23 11.36
N TYR A 257 18.06 -9.32 12.02
CA TYR A 257 19.46 -9.71 12.09
C TYR A 257 20.06 -10.02 10.71
N SER A 258 19.34 -10.81 9.90
CA SER A 258 19.77 -11.16 8.53
C SER A 258 19.88 -9.94 7.61
N HIS A 259 19.05 -8.90 7.84
CA HIS A 259 19.05 -7.63 7.12
C HIS A 259 19.97 -6.57 7.75
N LYS A 260 20.67 -6.91 8.84
CA LYS A 260 21.59 -6.00 9.56
C LYS A 260 20.91 -4.73 10.07
N TRP A 261 19.66 -4.85 10.49
CA TRP A 261 18.92 -3.76 11.13
C TRP A 261 19.38 -3.57 12.58
N PHE A 262 20.62 -3.09 12.74
CA PHE A 262 21.30 -2.95 14.03
C PHE A 262 21.13 -1.55 14.65
N SER A 263 20.33 -0.71 14.04
CA SER A 263 19.80 0.52 14.62
C SER A 263 18.39 0.76 14.07
N LEU A 264 17.61 1.61 14.78
CA LEU A 264 16.26 1.94 14.34
C LEU A 264 16.28 2.67 13.00
N GLU A 265 17.22 3.59 12.79
CA GLU A 265 17.40 4.31 11.53
C GLU A 265 17.63 3.36 10.35
N LYS A 266 18.45 2.32 10.53
CA LYS A 266 18.71 1.32 9.48
C LYS A 266 17.48 0.47 9.16
N ALA A 267 16.61 0.27 10.12
CA ALA A 267 15.37 -0.47 9.90
C ALA A 267 14.28 0.37 9.21
N LEU A 268 14.48 1.68 9.07
CA LEU A 268 13.56 2.61 8.39
C LEU A 268 13.89 2.81 6.91
N ILE A 269 15.12 2.57 6.49
CA ILE A 269 15.63 2.81 5.13
C ILE A 269 15.67 1.50 4.31
#